data_4a0f434bf00a98590153d58ade94074a
#
_entry.id   4a0f434bf00a98590153d58ade94074a
#
_cell.length_a   1.000
_cell.length_b   1.000
_cell.length_c   1.000
_cell.angle_alpha   90.00
_cell.angle_beta   90.00
_cell.angle_gamma   90.00
#
_symmetry.space_group_name_H-M   'P 1'
#
loop_
_entity.id
_entity.type
_entity.pdbx_description
1 polymer ?
#
loop_
_entity_poly.entity_id
_entity_poly.type
_entity_poly.pdbx_seq_one_letter_code
_entity_poly.pdbx_strand_id
1 'polypeptide(L)'
;MMSNGRKELPVIRSFGRACVLAVLAAVLGSSAARAATVIGDLAPDFALPAVAGGNVRLSEHRGEVVLLTFWSSRCSVCAAQLDALGGLQTTYRSAGLVTLAVSVDDDLDRALRYANSHPTRFPLLLDRRKDVSRAYRIERLPTMVLIDRRGRVRFMVADYRRTDNSYVAQVRELLDDPL
;
A
#
# COMPACT_ATOMS: atom_id res chain seq x y z
N MET A 1 53.94 51.76 -51.86
CA MET A 1 54.49 51.01 -50.72
C MET A 1 53.32 50.45 -49.95
N MET A 2 53.04 49.18 -50.13
CA MET A 2 51.80 48.53 -49.69
C MET A 2 52.08 47.83 -48.36
N SER A 3 51.32 48.18 -47.31
CA SER A 3 51.36 47.46 -46.05
C SER A 3 50.13 46.58 -45.90
N ASN A 4 50.39 45.28 -45.80
CA ASN A 4 49.42 44.21 -45.79
C ASN A 4 48.97 43.97 -44.31
N GLY A 5 47.78 44.44 -43.92
CA GLY A 5 47.19 44.21 -42.64
C GLY A 5 46.39 42.92 -42.63
N ARG A 6 46.96 41.84 -42.07
CA ARG A 6 46.21 40.59 -41.77
C ARG A 6 45.25 40.81 -40.59
N LYS A 7 44.00 40.67 -40.85
CA LYS A 7 42.95 40.61 -39.79
C LYS A 7 42.94 39.19 -39.17
N GLU A 8 43.33 39.15 -37.93
CA GLU A 8 43.19 37.96 -37.08
C GLU A 8 41.69 37.80 -36.64
N LEU A 9 41.11 36.63 -36.93
CA LEU A 9 39.76 36.29 -36.50
C LEU A 9 39.80 35.74 -35.08
N PRO A 10 38.89 36.11 -34.19
CA PRO A 10 38.86 35.55 -32.83
C PRO A 10 38.36 34.11 -32.82
N VAL A 11 39.14 33.23 -32.22
CA VAL A 11 38.77 31.85 -31.92
C VAL A 11 37.68 31.85 -30.88
N ILE A 12 36.43 31.56 -31.26
CA ILE A 12 35.33 31.35 -30.32
C ILE A 12 35.53 30.00 -29.66
N ARG A 13 35.97 30.06 -28.40
CA ARG A 13 36.14 28.88 -27.54
C ARG A 13 34.78 28.21 -27.30
N SER A 14 34.65 27.01 -27.81
CA SER A 14 33.52 26.08 -27.62
C SER A 14 33.45 25.59 -26.19
N PHE A 15 32.92 26.40 -25.25
CA PHE A 15 32.70 25.97 -23.85
C PHE A 15 31.23 25.63 -23.53
N GLY A 16 30.31 25.72 -24.53
CA GLY A 16 28.87 25.57 -24.27
C GLY A 16 28.28 24.15 -24.37
N ARG A 17 29.04 23.17 -24.89
CA ARG A 17 28.46 21.83 -25.17
C ARG A 17 28.63 20.80 -24.05
N ALA A 18 29.60 20.97 -23.17
CA ALA A 18 29.86 20.03 -22.08
C ALA A 18 28.91 20.19 -20.87
N CYS A 19 28.41 21.41 -20.60
CA CYS A 19 27.51 21.64 -19.47
C CYS A 19 26.06 21.17 -19.70
N VAL A 20 25.59 21.17 -20.95
CA VAL A 20 24.20 20.76 -21.26
C VAL A 20 24.00 19.26 -21.15
N LEU A 21 25.02 18.44 -21.45
CA LEU A 21 24.95 16.99 -21.35
C LEU A 21 25.02 16.48 -19.89
N ALA A 22 25.65 17.21 -18.99
CA ALA A 22 25.75 16.85 -17.58
C ALA A 22 24.43 17.08 -16.80
N VAL A 23 23.60 18.04 -17.23
CA VAL A 23 22.31 18.33 -16.59
C VAL A 23 21.23 17.33 -17.04
N LEU A 24 21.30 16.81 -18.28
CA LEU A 24 20.34 15.81 -18.76
C LEU A 24 20.51 14.43 -18.14
N ALA A 25 21.72 14.08 -17.66
CA ALA A 25 21.97 12.80 -17.00
C ALA A 25 21.46 12.72 -15.55
N ALA A 26 21.24 13.85 -14.90
CA ALA A 26 20.80 13.92 -13.51
C ALA A 26 19.27 13.72 -13.32
N VAL A 27 18.47 13.79 -14.39
CA VAL A 27 17.00 13.68 -14.33
C VAL A 27 16.50 12.24 -14.52
N LEU A 28 17.35 11.31 -14.94
CA LEU A 28 16.97 9.91 -15.25
C LEU A 28 17.16 8.92 -14.09
N GLY A 29 17.48 9.38 -12.90
CA GLY A 29 17.95 8.53 -11.80
C GLY A 29 17.03 8.39 -10.59
N SER A 30 15.70 8.43 -10.70
CA SER A 30 14.84 8.12 -9.54
C SER A 30 13.59 7.34 -9.92
N SER A 31 13.76 6.23 -10.63
CA SER A 31 12.81 5.14 -10.52
C SER A 31 13.08 4.47 -9.18
N ALA A 32 12.42 4.95 -8.12
CA ALA A 32 12.32 4.19 -6.89
C ALA A 32 11.65 2.86 -7.26
N ALA A 33 12.46 1.83 -7.42
CA ALA A 33 11.98 0.46 -7.52
C ALA A 33 11.11 0.25 -6.28
N ARG A 34 9.78 0.20 -6.46
CA ARG A 34 8.85 -0.15 -5.39
C ARG A 34 9.22 -1.57 -4.98
N ALA A 35 9.99 -1.68 -3.91
CA ALA A 35 10.32 -2.97 -3.33
C ALA A 35 9.00 -3.69 -3.04
N ALA A 36 8.96 -4.96 -3.44
CA ALA A 36 7.83 -5.80 -3.12
C ALA A 36 7.70 -5.95 -1.61
N THR A 37 6.48 -5.95 -1.12
CA THR A 37 6.20 -6.24 0.28
C THR A 37 6.73 -7.62 0.63
N VAL A 38 7.68 -7.67 1.52
CA VAL A 38 8.25 -8.90 2.08
C VAL A 38 7.96 -8.94 3.57
N ILE A 39 7.78 -10.14 4.12
CA ILE A 39 7.66 -10.32 5.57
C ILE A 39 8.93 -9.76 6.24
N GLY A 40 8.75 -8.90 7.24
CA GLY A 40 9.82 -8.19 7.94
C GLY A 40 10.05 -6.75 7.46
N ASP A 41 9.64 -6.39 6.24
CA ASP A 41 9.76 -5.04 5.72
C ASP A 41 8.69 -4.10 6.28
N LEU A 42 8.94 -2.79 6.17
CA LEU A 42 7.89 -1.80 6.41
C LEU A 42 6.75 -2.01 5.41
N ALA A 43 5.53 -2.04 5.93
CA ALA A 43 4.33 -2.11 5.13
C ALA A 43 4.24 -0.90 4.19
N PRO A 44 3.99 -1.08 2.88
CA PRO A 44 3.75 0.03 1.96
C PRO A 44 2.66 0.95 2.48
N ASP A 45 2.98 2.22 2.70
CA ASP A 45 1.99 3.21 3.15
C ASP A 45 1.00 3.53 2.03
N PHE A 46 -0.22 3.83 2.42
CA PHE A 46 -1.27 4.24 1.51
C PHE A 46 -2.24 5.22 2.19
N ALA A 47 -2.99 5.94 1.37
CA ALA A 47 -4.19 6.66 1.79
C ALA A 47 -5.32 6.30 0.82
N LEU A 48 -6.39 5.68 1.32
CA LEU A 48 -7.53 5.24 0.52
C LEU A 48 -8.83 5.85 1.03
N PRO A 49 -9.77 6.17 0.13
CA PRO A 49 -11.11 6.59 0.52
C PRO A 49 -11.87 5.45 1.18
N ALA A 50 -12.54 5.77 2.30
CA ALA A 50 -13.44 4.84 2.98
C ALA A 50 -14.86 4.97 2.42
N VAL A 51 -15.61 3.87 2.39
CA VAL A 51 -17.03 3.84 1.97
C VAL A 51 -17.87 4.75 2.86
N ALA A 52 -17.58 4.80 4.15
CA ALA A 52 -18.26 5.67 5.12
C ALA A 52 -17.89 7.16 5.00
N GLY A 53 -17.01 7.52 4.07
CA GLY A 53 -16.49 8.86 3.86
C GLY A 53 -15.12 9.08 4.52
N GLY A 54 -14.41 10.14 4.05
CA GLY A 54 -13.05 10.42 4.48
C GLY A 54 -12.00 9.51 3.83
N ASN A 55 -10.75 9.71 4.23
CA ASN A 55 -9.62 8.87 3.84
C ASN A 55 -9.02 8.21 5.07
N VAL A 56 -8.53 6.99 4.92
CA VAL A 56 -7.77 6.26 5.94
C VAL A 56 -6.35 6.08 5.42
N ARG A 57 -5.37 6.46 6.24
CA ARG A 57 -3.94 6.29 5.96
C ARG A 57 -3.35 5.23 6.88
N LEU A 58 -2.62 4.28 6.31
CA LEU A 58 -2.03 3.20 7.10
C LEU A 58 -1.03 3.72 8.16
N SER A 59 -0.22 4.72 7.82
CA SER A 59 0.78 5.24 8.76
C SER A 59 0.19 5.96 9.98
N GLU A 60 -1.09 6.33 9.97
CA GLU A 60 -1.81 6.89 11.13
C GLU A 60 -2.09 5.84 12.22
N HIS A 61 -1.95 4.55 11.88
CA HIS A 61 -2.12 3.41 12.80
C HIS A 61 -0.79 2.90 13.39
N ARG A 62 0.26 3.73 13.41
CA ARG A 62 1.49 3.37 14.14
C ARG A 62 1.23 3.26 15.64
N GLY A 63 1.76 2.20 16.27
CA GLY A 63 1.46 1.86 17.65
C GLY A 63 0.31 0.86 17.81
N GLU A 64 -0.45 0.61 16.75
CA GLU A 64 -1.52 -0.38 16.71
C GLU A 64 -1.09 -1.61 15.89
N VAL A 65 -1.68 -2.77 16.16
CA VAL A 65 -1.60 -3.95 15.30
C VAL A 65 -2.65 -3.81 14.21
N VAL A 66 -2.23 -3.82 12.94
CA VAL A 66 -3.16 -3.68 11.83
C VAL A 66 -3.37 -5.02 11.13
N LEU A 67 -4.64 -5.45 11.05
CA LEU A 67 -5.09 -6.52 10.19
C LEU A 67 -5.65 -5.91 8.91
N LEU A 68 -4.84 -5.94 7.85
CA LEU A 68 -5.23 -5.48 6.53
C LEU A 68 -5.77 -6.67 5.74
N THR A 69 -7.01 -6.62 5.25
CA THR A 69 -7.57 -7.67 4.39
C THR A 69 -7.95 -7.12 3.03
N PHE A 70 -7.69 -7.92 1.99
CA PHE A 70 -8.07 -7.61 0.62
C PHE A 70 -9.25 -8.48 0.20
N TRP A 71 -10.28 -7.86 -0.35
CA TRP A 71 -11.53 -8.52 -0.69
C TRP A 71 -12.13 -7.99 -2.01
N SER A 72 -13.12 -8.70 -2.54
CA SER A 72 -13.93 -8.25 -3.67
C SER A 72 -15.37 -8.73 -3.50
N SER A 73 -16.30 -7.98 -4.03
CA SER A 73 -17.74 -8.35 -4.07
C SER A 73 -18.01 -9.64 -4.87
N ARG A 74 -17.05 -10.09 -5.69
CA ARG A 74 -17.14 -11.34 -6.46
C ARG A 74 -16.54 -12.54 -5.72
N CYS A 75 -15.89 -12.31 -4.59
CA CYS A 75 -15.24 -13.37 -3.82
C CYS A 75 -16.25 -14.02 -2.89
N SER A 76 -16.63 -15.24 -3.16
CA SER A 76 -17.68 -15.98 -2.45
C SER A 76 -17.40 -16.22 -0.97
N VAL A 77 -16.11 -16.36 -0.60
CA VAL A 77 -15.68 -16.61 0.78
C VAL A 77 -15.34 -15.33 1.55
N CYS A 78 -15.24 -14.18 0.85
CA CYS A 78 -14.86 -12.91 1.48
C CYS A 78 -15.92 -12.40 2.48
N ALA A 79 -17.21 -12.60 2.21
CA ALA A 79 -18.28 -12.24 3.15
C ALA A 79 -18.08 -12.91 4.50
N ALA A 80 -17.88 -14.22 4.50
CA ALA A 80 -17.66 -14.99 5.72
C ALA A 80 -16.39 -14.58 6.46
N GLN A 81 -15.33 -14.19 5.72
CA GLN A 81 -14.12 -13.66 6.34
C GLN A 81 -14.39 -12.31 6.99
N LEU A 82 -15.03 -11.37 6.30
CA LEU A 82 -15.33 -10.04 6.83
C LEU A 82 -16.17 -10.13 8.11
N ASP A 83 -17.14 -11.04 8.18
CA ASP A 83 -17.94 -11.30 9.37
C ASP A 83 -17.08 -11.81 10.53
N ALA A 84 -16.21 -12.79 10.28
CA ALA A 84 -15.29 -13.32 11.28
C ALA A 84 -14.33 -12.24 11.81
N LEU A 85 -13.81 -11.39 10.92
CA LEU A 85 -12.96 -10.25 11.29
C LEU A 85 -13.72 -9.19 12.08
N GLY A 86 -15.03 -9.02 11.88
CA GLY A 86 -15.89 -8.17 12.70
C GLY A 86 -15.94 -8.59 14.16
N GLY A 87 -16.01 -9.90 14.42
CA GLY A 87 -15.90 -10.49 15.75
C GLY A 87 -14.51 -10.24 16.37
N LEU A 88 -13.46 -10.50 15.59
CA LEU A 88 -12.08 -10.31 16.02
C LEU A 88 -11.80 -8.84 16.39
N GLN A 89 -12.21 -7.89 15.53
CA GLN A 89 -12.10 -6.46 15.79
C GLN A 89 -12.79 -6.06 17.10
N THR A 90 -13.99 -6.57 17.34
CA THR A 90 -14.73 -6.27 18.58
C THR A 90 -13.99 -6.78 19.81
N THR A 91 -13.42 -7.99 19.73
CA THR A 91 -12.72 -8.64 20.83
C THR A 91 -11.41 -7.94 21.19
N TYR A 92 -10.62 -7.52 20.19
CA TYR A 92 -9.25 -7.04 20.41
C TYR A 92 -9.06 -5.54 20.19
N ARG A 93 -10.12 -4.78 19.91
CA ARG A 93 -10.03 -3.32 19.72
C ARG A 93 -9.36 -2.61 20.90
N SER A 94 -9.77 -2.95 22.12
CA SER A 94 -9.19 -2.36 23.35
C SER A 94 -7.73 -2.76 23.59
N ALA A 95 -7.28 -3.87 22.99
CA ALA A 95 -5.88 -4.31 23.01
C ALA A 95 -5.03 -3.65 21.90
N GLY A 96 -5.64 -2.82 21.04
CA GLY A 96 -4.97 -2.09 19.99
C GLY A 96 -4.98 -2.80 18.64
N LEU A 97 -5.99 -3.65 18.35
CA LEU A 97 -6.22 -4.19 17.02
C LEU A 97 -7.03 -3.19 16.18
N VAL A 98 -6.56 -2.92 14.97
CA VAL A 98 -7.27 -2.20 13.91
C VAL A 98 -7.41 -3.10 12.70
N THR A 99 -8.64 -3.26 12.20
CA THR A 99 -8.90 -3.98 10.96
C THR A 99 -9.23 -2.99 9.85
N LEU A 100 -8.58 -3.14 8.69
CA LEU A 100 -8.82 -2.37 7.48
C LEU A 100 -9.11 -3.33 6.32
N ALA A 101 -10.23 -3.13 5.62
CA ALA A 101 -10.60 -4.00 4.51
C ALA A 101 -10.55 -3.24 3.18
N VAL A 102 -9.65 -3.64 2.30
CA VAL A 102 -9.40 -3.00 1.00
C VAL A 102 -10.12 -3.76 -0.10
N SER A 103 -11.10 -3.10 -0.74
CA SER A 103 -11.75 -3.63 -1.93
C SER A 103 -10.83 -3.53 -3.14
N VAL A 104 -10.70 -4.65 -3.85
CA VAL A 104 -10.03 -4.72 -5.14
C VAL A 104 -11.02 -4.92 -6.30
N ASP A 105 -12.26 -4.48 -6.15
CA ASP A 105 -13.24 -4.49 -7.24
C ASP A 105 -12.85 -3.51 -8.35
N ASP A 106 -13.08 -3.91 -9.61
CA ASP A 106 -12.94 -3.02 -10.76
C ASP A 106 -14.16 -2.10 -10.92
N ASP A 107 -15.33 -2.59 -10.48
CA ASP A 107 -16.59 -1.89 -10.49
C ASP A 107 -16.85 -1.28 -9.11
N LEU A 108 -16.65 0.04 -9.02
CA LEU A 108 -16.85 0.79 -7.79
C LEU A 108 -18.30 0.70 -7.27
N ASP A 109 -19.28 0.83 -8.16
CA ASP A 109 -20.69 0.81 -7.77
C ASP A 109 -21.06 -0.56 -7.16
N ARG A 110 -20.46 -1.62 -7.68
CA ARG A 110 -20.64 -2.96 -7.11
C ARG A 110 -20.01 -3.07 -5.72
N ALA A 111 -18.79 -2.55 -5.54
CA ALA A 111 -18.14 -2.52 -4.23
C ALA A 111 -18.99 -1.73 -3.22
N LEU A 112 -19.51 -0.57 -3.61
CA LEU A 112 -20.37 0.26 -2.77
C LEU A 112 -21.70 -0.43 -2.43
N ARG A 113 -22.37 -1.04 -3.40
CA ARG A 113 -23.61 -1.82 -3.14
C ARG A 113 -23.35 -2.96 -2.17
N TYR A 114 -22.23 -3.68 -2.37
CA TYR A 114 -21.85 -4.76 -1.46
C TYR A 114 -21.62 -4.23 -0.03
N ALA A 115 -20.83 -3.18 0.11
CA ALA A 115 -20.52 -2.55 1.41
C ALA A 115 -21.79 -2.09 2.13
N ASN A 116 -22.76 -1.48 1.42
CA ASN A 116 -24.02 -1.03 1.99
C ASN A 116 -24.92 -2.18 2.44
N SER A 117 -24.85 -3.34 1.79
CA SER A 117 -25.62 -4.53 2.16
C SER A 117 -24.94 -5.42 3.20
N HIS A 118 -23.64 -5.19 3.46
CA HIS A 118 -22.82 -5.96 4.41
C HIS A 118 -22.07 -4.99 5.36
N PRO A 119 -22.78 -4.38 6.32
CA PRO A 119 -22.16 -3.43 7.24
C PRO A 119 -21.08 -4.13 8.08
N THR A 120 -19.90 -3.53 8.16
CA THR A 120 -18.78 -4.03 8.95
C THR A 120 -18.50 -3.15 10.17
N ARG A 121 -17.74 -3.66 11.14
CA ARG A 121 -17.32 -2.94 12.35
C ARG A 121 -15.97 -2.24 12.18
N PHE A 122 -15.48 -2.16 10.95
CA PHE A 122 -14.21 -1.57 10.56
C PHE A 122 -14.33 -0.93 9.17
N PRO A 123 -13.42 -0.02 8.79
CA PRO A 123 -13.47 0.68 7.52
C PRO A 123 -13.34 -0.27 6.31
N LEU A 124 -14.24 -0.11 5.34
CA LEU A 124 -14.10 -0.65 4.00
C LEU A 124 -13.49 0.43 3.10
N LEU A 125 -12.33 0.15 2.51
CA LEU A 125 -11.54 1.07 1.73
C LEU A 125 -11.58 0.69 0.25
N LEU A 126 -11.40 1.66 -0.63
CA LEU A 126 -11.56 1.49 -2.07
C LEU A 126 -10.23 1.69 -2.80
N ASP A 127 -9.58 0.59 -3.22
CA ASP A 127 -8.35 0.63 -4.03
C ASP A 127 -8.68 0.73 -5.54
N ARG A 128 -9.29 1.86 -5.94
CA ARG A 128 -9.81 2.10 -7.30
C ARG A 128 -8.75 1.94 -8.39
N ARG A 129 -7.49 2.26 -8.08
CA ARG A 129 -6.36 2.24 -9.02
C ARG A 129 -5.52 0.97 -8.91
N LYS A 130 -5.84 0.08 -7.98
CA LYS A 130 -5.07 -1.14 -7.67
C LYS A 130 -3.62 -0.85 -7.26
N ASP A 131 -3.34 0.35 -6.80
CA ASP A 131 -1.98 0.73 -6.41
C ASP A 131 -1.56 0.01 -5.13
N VAL A 132 -2.50 -0.14 -4.18
CA VAL A 132 -2.25 -0.81 -2.90
C VAL A 132 -2.17 -2.31 -3.09
N SER A 133 -3.15 -2.92 -3.76
CA SER A 133 -3.13 -4.37 -4.02
C SER A 133 -1.89 -4.80 -4.81
N ARG A 134 -1.42 -3.99 -5.77
CA ARG A 134 -0.15 -4.25 -6.46
C ARG A 134 1.06 -4.10 -5.56
N ALA A 135 1.09 -3.06 -4.70
CA ALA A 135 2.20 -2.85 -3.76
C ALA A 135 2.35 -4.03 -2.78
N TYR A 136 1.22 -4.60 -2.35
CA TYR A 136 1.18 -5.78 -1.48
C TYR A 136 1.24 -7.11 -2.24
N ARG A 137 1.33 -7.11 -3.57
CA ARG A 137 1.35 -8.32 -4.44
C ARG A 137 0.19 -9.26 -4.17
N ILE A 138 -1.00 -8.73 -4.11
CA ILE A 138 -2.19 -9.52 -3.87
C ILE A 138 -2.58 -10.27 -5.14
N GLU A 139 -2.38 -11.59 -5.15
CA GLU A 139 -2.66 -12.49 -6.27
C GLU A 139 -3.96 -13.27 -6.08
N ARG A 140 -4.40 -13.45 -4.83
CA ARG A 140 -5.60 -14.23 -4.46
C ARG A 140 -6.46 -13.48 -3.47
N LEU A 141 -7.73 -13.82 -3.44
CA LEU A 141 -8.70 -13.27 -2.50
C LEU A 141 -9.41 -14.41 -1.75
N PRO A 142 -9.67 -14.19 -0.48
CA PRO A 142 -9.16 -13.09 0.34
C PRO A 142 -7.71 -13.32 0.76
N THR A 143 -6.97 -12.22 0.94
CA THR A 143 -5.63 -12.24 1.56
C THR A 143 -5.62 -11.30 2.75
N MET A 144 -5.08 -11.76 3.88
CA MET A 144 -4.83 -10.95 5.07
C MET A 144 -3.33 -10.66 5.20
N VAL A 145 -3.01 -9.46 5.64
CA VAL A 145 -1.66 -9.02 5.99
C VAL A 145 -1.71 -8.51 7.43
N LEU A 146 -0.90 -9.09 8.29
CA LEU A 146 -0.76 -8.64 9.68
C LEU A 146 0.48 -7.76 9.80
N ILE A 147 0.28 -6.57 10.34
CA ILE A 147 1.28 -5.52 10.48
C ILE A 147 1.43 -5.21 11.97
N ASP A 148 2.66 -5.22 12.46
CA ASP A 148 2.95 -4.94 13.86
C ASP A 148 2.86 -3.44 14.19
N ARG A 149 2.99 -3.10 15.49
CA ARG A 149 2.92 -1.74 16.01
C ARG A 149 3.99 -0.81 15.42
N ARG A 150 5.14 -1.37 14.95
CA ARG A 150 6.21 -0.63 14.25
C ARG A 150 5.90 -0.43 12.76
N GLY A 151 4.81 -1.02 12.29
CA GLY A 151 4.36 -0.95 10.89
C GLY A 151 5.09 -1.91 9.97
N ARG A 152 5.64 -3.01 10.49
CA ARG A 152 6.28 -4.06 9.69
C ARG A 152 5.29 -5.18 9.39
N VAL A 153 5.35 -5.70 8.18
CA VAL A 153 4.60 -6.90 7.79
C VAL A 153 5.16 -8.11 8.53
N ARG A 154 4.33 -8.77 9.30
CA ARG A 154 4.73 -9.95 10.07
C ARG A 154 4.17 -11.25 9.49
N PHE A 155 2.95 -11.22 8.98
CA PHE A 155 2.31 -12.39 8.39
C PHE A 155 1.52 -12.00 7.14
N MET A 156 1.47 -12.93 6.18
CA MET A 156 0.57 -12.87 5.03
C MET A 156 -0.18 -14.21 4.94
N VAL A 157 -1.50 -14.15 5.02
CA VAL A 157 -2.38 -15.33 5.03
C VAL A 157 -3.30 -15.25 3.81
N ALA A 158 -3.05 -16.11 2.84
CA ALA A 158 -3.93 -16.33 1.70
C ALA A 158 -4.82 -17.55 1.98
N ASP A 159 -5.89 -17.72 1.20
CA ASP A 159 -6.77 -18.89 1.27
C ASP A 159 -7.50 -19.06 2.62
N TYR A 160 -8.30 -18.05 2.98
CA TYR A 160 -9.15 -18.10 4.17
C TYR A 160 -10.05 -19.35 4.17
N ARG A 161 -9.99 -20.09 5.27
CA ARG A 161 -10.90 -21.23 5.57
C ARG A 161 -11.62 -20.94 6.88
N ARG A 162 -12.93 -21.18 6.92
CA ARG A 162 -13.76 -20.96 8.13
C ARG A 162 -13.27 -21.74 9.36
N THR A 163 -12.62 -22.87 9.14
CA THR A 163 -12.11 -23.76 10.20
C THR A 163 -10.69 -23.44 10.62
N ASP A 164 -10.00 -22.54 9.88
CA ASP A 164 -8.62 -22.15 10.19
C ASP A 164 -8.62 -20.84 10.97
N ASN A 165 -8.29 -20.96 12.25
CA ASN A 165 -8.15 -19.81 13.16
C ASN A 165 -6.68 -19.46 13.44
N SER A 166 -5.73 -19.94 12.64
CA SER A 166 -4.29 -19.67 12.83
C SER A 166 -3.98 -18.19 12.86
N TYR A 167 -4.67 -17.37 12.04
CA TYR A 167 -4.52 -15.93 12.04
C TYR A 167 -4.90 -15.27 13.38
N VAL A 168 -5.80 -15.88 14.17
CA VAL A 168 -6.16 -15.39 15.50
C VAL A 168 -4.98 -15.52 16.48
N ALA A 169 -4.24 -16.64 16.39
CA ALA A 169 -3.03 -16.83 17.18
C ALA A 169 -1.95 -15.81 16.80
N GLN A 170 -1.78 -15.53 15.49
CA GLN A 170 -0.86 -14.53 14.98
C GLN A 170 -1.24 -13.11 15.43
N VAL A 171 -2.52 -12.77 15.45
CA VAL A 171 -3.00 -11.48 15.99
C VAL A 171 -2.64 -11.35 17.46
N ARG A 172 -2.88 -12.39 18.28
CA ARG A 172 -2.52 -12.39 19.70
C ARG A 172 -1.01 -12.21 19.90
N GLU A 173 -0.20 -12.96 19.16
CA GLU A 173 1.26 -12.81 19.18
C GLU A 173 1.69 -11.36 19.00
N LEU A 174 1.12 -10.65 18.00
CA LEU A 174 1.46 -9.26 17.72
C LEU A 174 0.91 -8.28 18.77
N LEU A 175 -0.23 -8.59 19.39
CA LEU A 175 -0.80 -7.76 20.46
C LEU A 175 0.01 -7.88 21.75
N ASP A 176 0.60 -9.05 22.01
CA ASP A 176 1.44 -9.33 23.18
C ASP A 176 2.89 -8.83 22.98
N ASP A 177 3.32 -8.55 21.70
CA ASP A 177 4.66 -8.02 21.40
C ASP A 177 4.73 -6.54 21.83
N PRO A 178 5.61 -6.18 22.78
CA PRO A 178 5.79 -4.78 23.19
C PRO A 178 6.41 -3.94 22.05
N LEU A 179 6.20 -2.62 22.11
CA LEU A 179 6.80 -1.63 21.21
C LEU A 179 8.33 -1.60 21.28
#